data_11b07e5ac7f2bbddb995c79028aa4f0e
#
_entry.id   11b07e5ac7f2bbddb995c79028aa4f0e
#
_cell.length_a   1.000
_cell.length_b   1.000
_cell.length_c   1.000
_cell.angle_alpha   90.00
_cell.angle_beta   90.00
_cell.angle_gamma   90.00
#
_symmetry.space_group_name_H-M   'P 1'
#
loop_
_entity.id
_entity.type
_entity.pdbx_description
1 polymer ?
#
loop_
_entity_poly.entity_id
_entity_poly.type
_entity_poly.pdbx_seq_one_letter_code
_entity_poly.pdbx_strand_id
1 'polypeptide(L)'
;AYQVEKMISKDQILELYLNIIPLGADGGDICGVEMASTYYFNKSASELSIEECAFLAGINNAPNTYNPFKNVDDAEKQAQVTDKIKTRTQTVLKKMKELGYITDEQYKTAYDNVEAGLAFNKGTLPTSSVKSYFVQAAIEQVVDDLVEQKGFSEEYAKSRVYGGGYKIYTTQSSEVQSDIESIYKSNESVSYTHLTLPTN
;
A
#
# COMPACT_ATOMS: atom_id res chain seq x y z
N ALA A 1 9.01 10.62 -20.35
CA ALA A 1 10.20 10.53 -19.47
C ALA A 1 11.03 11.82 -19.51
N TYR A 2 11.59 12.19 -20.65
CA TYR A 2 12.52 13.34 -20.78
C TYR A 2 11.94 14.71 -20.35
N GLN A 3 10.64 14.93 -20.48
CA GLN A 3 10.01 16.19 -20.01
C GLN A 3 9.85 16.22 -18.48
N VAL A 4 9.57 15.10 -17.85
CA VAL A 4 9.40 14.99 -16.40
C VAL A 4 10.72 15.24 -15.66
N GLU A 5 11.83 14.69 -16.17
CA GLU A 5 13.17 14.91 -15.60
C GLU A 5 13.64 16.36 -15.62
N LYS A 6 13.01 17.22 -16.44
CA LYS A 6 13.26 18.66 -16.45
C LYS A 6 12.47 19.43 -15.39
N MET A 7 11.39 18.84 -14.88
CA MET A 7 10.46 19.50 -13.98
C MET A 7 10.68 19.11 -12.51
N ILE A 8 11.10 17.88 -12.28
CA ILE A 8 11.29 17.33 -10.93
C ILE A 8 12.60 16.53 -10.86
N SER A 9 13.21 16.44 -9.68
CA SER A 9 14.44 15.71 -9.45
C SER A 9 14.23 14.18 -9.57
N LYS A 10 15.33 13.44 -9.78
CA LYS A 10 15.28 11.97 -9.79
C LYS A 10 14.76 11.39 -8.48
N ASP A 11 15.10 11.99 -7.36
CA ASP A 11 14.63 11.56 -6.04
C ASP A 11 13.11 11.77 -5.90
N GLN A 12 12.59 12.87 -6.40
CA GLN A 12 11.15 13.13 -6.43
C GLN A 12 10.40 12.14 -7.35
N ILE A 13 11.00 11.79 -8.50
CA ILE A 13 10.42 10.77 -9.39
C ILE A 13 10.36 9.42 -8.66
N LEU A 14 11.46 9.05 -7.99
CA LEU A 14 11.55 7.79 -7.24
C LEU A 14 10.57 7.76 -6.07
N GLU A 15 10.46 8.84 -5.32
CA GLU A 15 9.51 8.99 -4.22
C GLU A 15 8.06 8.80 -4.71
N LEU A 16 7.68 9.49 -5.78
CA LEU A 16 6.35 9.34 -6.38
C LEU A 16 6.10 7.89 -6.84
N TYR A 17 7.08 7.27 -7.48
CA TYR A 17 6.97 5.89 -7.93
C TYR A 17 6.81 4.92 -6.76
N LEU A 18 7.63 5.04 -5.71
CA LEU A 18 7.59 4.18 -4.53
C LEU A 18 6.29 4.32 -3.72
N ASN A 19 5.60 5.46 -3.84
CA ASN A 19 4.31 5.68 -3.18
C ASN A 19 3.11 5.04 -3.91
N ILE A 20 3.23 4.76 -5.21
CA ILE A 20 2.10 4.26 -6.03
C ILE A 20 2.27 2.84 -6.56
N ILE A 21 3.49 2.29 -6.48
CA ILE A 21 3.80 0.97 -7.03
C ILE A 21 2.93 -0.12 -6.40
N PRO A 22 2.25 -0.98 -7.19
CA PRO A 22 1.47 -2.08 -6.65
C PRO A 22 2.40 -3.20 -6.16
N LEU A 23 2.31 -3.54 -4.89
CA LEU A 23 3.15 -4.53 -4.21
C LEU A 23 2.36 -5.70 -3.62
N GLY A 24 1.09 -5.84 -3.96
CA GLY A 24 0.26 -6.95 -3.54
C GLY A 24 -1.23 -6.65 -3.61
N ALA A 25 -2.02 -7.67 -3.25
CA ALA A 25 -3.46 -7.55 -3.05
C ALA A 25 -3.92 -8.50 -1.94
N ASP A 26 -4.71 -7.99 -1.00
CA ASP A 26 -5.33 -8.75 0.08
C ASP A 26 -6.67 -8.09 0.46
N GLY A 27 -7.73 -8.42 -0.29
CA GLY A 27 -9.01 -7.73 -0.17
C GLY A 27 -9.03 -6.29 -0.72
N GLY A 28 -7.90 -5.81 -1.26
CA GLY A 28 -7.67 -4.51 -1.87
C GLY A 28 -6.22 -4.42 -2.37
N ASP A 29 -5.93 -3.39 -3.17
CA ASP A 29 -4.59 -3.19 -3.70
C ASP A 29 -3.65 -2.65 -2.62
N ILE A 30 -2.49 -3.29 -2.47
CA ILE A 30 -1.40 -2.83 -1.61
C ILE A 30 -0.48 -1.97 -2.47
N CYS A 31 -0.67 -0.66 -2.40
CA CYS A 31 0.09 0.30 -3.19
C CYS A 31 1.06 1.09 -2.32
N GLY A 32 2.28 1.22 -2.80
CA GLY A 32 3.35 1.94 -2.14
C GLY A 32 4.13 1.11 -1.11
N VAL A 33 5.39 1.51 -0.93
CA VAL A 33 6.36 0.79 -0.09
C VAL A 33 5.95 0.83 1.39
N GLU A 34 5.40 1.93 1.90
CA GLU A 34 4.97 2.05 3.29
C GLU A 34 3.83 1.07 3.61
N MET A 35 2.82 1.00 2.73
CA MET A 35 1.71 0.05 2.91
C MET A 35 2.19 -1.41 2.79
N ALA A 36 3.10 -1.68 1.86
CA ALA A 36 3.68 -3.01 1.71
C ALA A 36 4.57 -3.40 2.90
N SER A 37 5.35 -2.46 3.45
CA SER A 37 6.13 -2.66 4.67
C SER A 37 5.24 -3.04 5.85
N THR A 38 4.17 -2.29 6.05
CA THR A 38 3.16 -2.61 7.07
C THR A 38 2.54 -3.98 6.83
N TYR A 39 2.14 -4.28 5.59
CA TYR A 39 1.49 -5.55 5.28
C TYR A 39 2.38 -6.78 5.48
N TYR A 40 3.62 -6.74 4.98
CA TYR A 40 4.50 -7.91 5.02
C TYR A 40 5.27 -8.04 6.33
N PHE A 41 5.61 -6.93 7.00
CA PHE A 41 6.52 -6.93 8.14
C PHE A 41 5.96 -6.24 9.38
N ASN A 42 4.79 -5.60 9.29
CA ASN A 42 4.20 -4.83 10.40
C ASN A 42 5.15 -3.76 10.96
N LYS A 43 5.86 -3.08 10.05
CA LYS A 43 6.86 -2.05 10.32
C LYS A 43 6.66 -0.85 9.40
N SER A 44 7.18 0.31 9.78
CA SER A 44 7.37 1.44 8.86
C SER A 44 8.46 1.09 7.82
N ALA A 45 8.37 1.67 6.62
CA ALA A 45 9.38 1.49 5.58
C ALA A 45 10.78 1.94 6.03
N SER A 46 10.87 2.91 6.94
CA SER A 46 12.13 3.39 7.52
C SER A 46 12.81 2.38 8.46
N GLU A 47 12.10 1.38 8.94
CA GLU A 47 12.57 0.35 9.86
C GLU A 47 12.94 -0.96 9.18
N LEU A 48 12.80 -1.01 7.84
CA LEU A 48 13.11 -2.20 7.07
C LEU A 48 14.61 -2.51 7.07
N SER A 49 14.95 -3.78 7.23
CA SER A 49 16.30 -4.28 7.02
C SER A 49 16.65 -4.36 5.52
N ILE A 50 17.92 -4.57 5.21
CA ILE A 50 18.40 -4.66 3.82
C ILE A 50 17.70 -5.80 3.06
N GLU A 51 17.55 -6.96 3.68
CA GLU A 51 16.87 -8.12 3.10
C GLU A 51 15.38 -7.88 2.90
N GLU A 52 14.73 -7.17 3.80
CA GLU A 52 13.32 -6.79 3.68
C GLU A 52 13.12 -5.77 2.55
N CYS A 53 14.01 -4.79 2.41
CA CYS A 53 14.04 -3.88 1.26
C CYS A 53 14.25 -4.63 -0.06
N ALA A 54 15.18 -5.60 -0.08
CA ALA A 54 15.46 -6.41 -1.26
C ALA A 54 14.26 -7.29 -1.65
N PHE A 55 13.51 -7.81 -0.67
CA PHE A 55 12.24 -8.52 -0.90
C PHE A 55 11.23 -7.61 -1.58
N LEU A 56 10.93 -6.43 -1.02
CA LEU A 56 9.94 -5.50 -1.60
C LEU A 56 10.34 -5.07 -3.02
N ALA A 57 11.62 -4.77 -3.25
CA ALA A 57 12.12 -4.47 -4.60
C ALA A 57 11.99 -5.66 -5.56
N GLY A 58 12.10 -6.87 -5.05
CA GLY A 58 12.04 -8.10 -5.82
C GLY A 58 10.66 -8.51 -6.30
N ILE A 59 9.61 -8.21 -5.55
CA ILE A 59 8.25 -8.67 -5.82
C ILE A 59 7.46 -7.81 -6.81
N ASN A 60 7.98 -6.65 -7.18
CA ASN A 60 7.29 -5.63 -7.99
C ASN A 60 6.60 -6.18 -9.25
N ASN A 61 7.25 -7.08 -9.98
CA ASN A 61 6.71 -7.59 -11.25
C ASN A 61 5.63 -8.68 -11.11
N ALA A 62 5.54 -9.33 -9.95
CA ALA A 62 4.56 -10.39 -9.70
C ALA A 62 4.23 -10.52 -8.19
N PRO A 63 3.70 -9.48 -7.53
CA PRO A 63 3.57 -9.45 -6.08
C PRO A 63 2.71 -10.60 -5.52
N ASN A 64 1.68 -11.00 -6.22
CA ASN A 64 0.81 -12.11 -5.80
C ASN A 64 1.49 -13.49 -5.86
N THR A 65 2.54 -13.64 -6.66
CA THR A 65 3.34 -14.87 -6.76
C THR A 65 4.29 -15.04 -5.57
N TYR A 66 4.72 -13.91 -5.01
CA TYR A 66 5.67 -13.85 -3.89
C TYR A 66 5.00 -13.50 -2.57
N ASN A 67 3.66 -13.62 -2.45
CA ASN A 67 2.96 -13.32 -1.22
C ASN A 67 3.09 -14.48 -0.22
N PRO A 68 3.79 -14.31 0.93
CA PRO A 68 4.02 -15.36 1.91
C PRO A 68 2.75 -15.78 2.67
N PHE A 69 1.70 -14.96 2.64
CA PHE A 69 0.44 -15.21 3.35
C PHE A 69 -0.61 -15.89 2.48
N LYS A 70 -0.29 -16.18 1.22
CA LYS A 70 -1.16 -16.90 0.31
C LYS A 70 -0.90 -18.40 0.41
N ASN A 71 -1.97 -19.20 0.35
CA ASN A 71 -1.92 -20.68 0.39
C ASN A 71 -1.33 -21.27 1.70
N VAL A 72 -1.53 -20.59 2.82
CA VAL A 72 -1.04 -21.05 4.14
C VAL A 72 -1.59 -22.43 4.56
N ASP A 73 -2.73 -22.82 4.00
CA ASP A 73 -3.38 -24.14 4.27
C ASP A 73 -2.78 -25.29 3.43
N ASP A 74 -1.90 -24.98 2.45
CA ASP A 74 -1.25 -25.96 1.59
C ASP A 74 0.28 -25.88 1.77
N ALA A 75 0.81 -26.79 2.56
CA ALA A 75 2.22 -26.78 2.95
C ALA A 75 3.19 -26.92 1.76
N GLU A 76 2.79 -27.67 0.71
CA GLU A 76 3.65 -27.83 -0.49
C GLU A 76 3.70 -26.54 -1.29
N LYS A 77 2.56 -25.90 -1.53
CA LYS A 77 2.51 -24.58 -2.20
C LYS A 77 3.20 -23.49 -1.39
N GLN A 78 3.04 -23.52 -0.07
CA GLN A 78 3.71 -22.60 0.82
C GLN A 78 5.24 -22.75 0.75
N ALA A 79 5.77 -23.97 0.74
CA ALA A 79 7.18 -24.23 0.56
C ALA A 79 7.70 -23.70 -0.79
N GLN A 80 6.95 -23.91 -1.88
CA GLN A 80 7.30 -23.39 -3.22
C GLN A 80 7.31 -21.85 -3.25
N VAL A 81 6.37 -21.17 -2.59
CA VAL A 81 6.34 -19.71 -2.47
C VAL A 81 7.56 -19.21 -1.70
N THR A 82 7.88 -19.86 -0.58
CA THR A 82 9.04 -19.52 0.25
C THR A 82 10.35 -19.63 -0.52
N ASP A 83 10.53 -20.71 -1.28
CA ASP A 83 11.72 -20.91 -2.11
C ASP A 83 11.84 -19.85 -3.23
N LYS A 84 10.72 -19.52 -3.88
CA LYS A 84 10.69 -18.43 -4.87
C LYS A 84 11.06 -17.10 -4.26
N ILE A 85 10.52 -16.75 -3.09
CA ILE A 85 10.84 -15.53 -2.36
C ILE A 85 12.33 -15.48 -2.06
N LYS A 86 12.88 -16.55 -1.50
CA LYS A 86 14.30 -16.69 -1.17
C LYS A 86 15.19 -16.42 -2.39
N THR A 87 14.98 -17.17 -3.46
CA THR A 87 15.75 -17.06 -4.69
C THR A 87 15.66 -15.64 -5.29
N ARG A 88 14.48 -15.05 -5.29
CA ARG A 88 14.26 -13.71 -5.82
C ARG A 88 14.98 -12.65 -4.99
N THR A 89 14.84 -12.69 -3.65
CA THR A 89 15.48 -11.75 -2.74
C THR A 89 17.01 -11.83 -2.83
N GLN A 90 17.58 -13.03 -2.89
CA GLN A 90 19.01 -13.23 -3.09
C GLN A 90 19.51 -12.64 -4.41
N THR A 91 18.72 -12.78 -5.48
CA THR A 91 19.04 -12.17 -6.78
C THR A 91 19.10 -10.64 -6.69
N VAL A 92 18.17 -10.03 -5.94
CA VAL A 92 18.17 -8.58 -5.72
C VAL A 92 19.37 -8.16 -4.86
N LEU A 93 19.64 -8.86 -3.75
CA LEU A 93 20.80 -8.58 -2.89
C LEU A 93 22.12 -8.64 -3.66
N LYS A 94 22.28 -9.65 -4.51
CA LYS A 94 23.44 -9.76 -5.40
C LYS A 94 23.57 -8.54 -6.31
N LYS A 95 22.45 -8.07 -6.87
CA LYS A 95 22.45 -6.90 -7.74
C LYS A 95 22.74 -5.61 -6.98
N MET A 96 22.22 -5.46 -5.76
CA MET A 96 22.53 -4.32 -4.88
C MET A 96 24.03 -4.25 -4.57
N LYS A 97 24.67 -5.39 -4.30
CA LYS A 97 26.11 -5.48 -4.11
C LYS A 97 26.89 -5.13 -5.39
N GLU A 98 26.54 -5.72 -6.53
CA GLU A 98 27.17 -5.45 -7.83
C GLU A 98 27.14 -3.96 -8.21
N LEU A 99 26.07 -3.26 -7.84
CA LEU A 99 25.88 -1.84 -8.10
C LEU A 99 26.49 -0.93 -7.01
N GLY A 100 27.06 -1.50 -5.95
CA GLY A 100 27.71 -0.76 -4.88
C GLY A 100 26.75 -0.11 -3.88
N TYR A 101 25.48 -0.50 -3.85
CA TYR A 101 24.50 0.01 -2.86
C TYR A 101 24.70 -0.57 -1.46
N ILE A 102 25.27 -1.76 -1.37
CA ILE A 102 25.60 -2.43 -0.11
C ILE A 102 27.03 -2.97 -0.13
N THR A 103 27.64 -3.03 1.05
CA THR A 103 29.01 -3.59 1.22
C THR A 103 28.98 -5.11 1.16
N ASP A 104 30.16 -5.73 1.04
CA ASP A 104 30.31 -7.19 1.08
C ASP A 104 29.84 -7.80 2.39
N GLU A 105 30.09 -7.10 3.49
CA GLU A 105 29.67 -7.52 4.83
C GLU A 105 28.15 -7.43 4.98
N GLN A 106 27.55 -6.32 4.54
CA GLN A 106 26.09 -6.15 4.53
C GLN A 106 25.40 -7.20 3.64
N TYR A 107 25.97 -7.45 2.46
CA TYR A 107 25.45 -8.50 1.58
C TYR A 107 25.48 -9.87 2.25
N LYS A 108 26.60 -10.23 2.88
CA LYS A 108 26.72 -11.55 3.55
C LYS A 108 25.69 -11.68 4.67
N THR A 109 25.57 -10.69 5.53
CA THR A 109 24.60 -10.71 6.63
C THR A 109 23.16 -10.82 6.12
N ALA A 110 22.79 -10.00 5.13
CA ALA A 110 21.45 -10.04 4.56
C ALA A 110 21.18 -11.36 3.82
N TYR A 111 22.18 -11.92 3.14
CA TYR A 111 22.07 -13.21 2.47
C TYR A 111 21.84 -14.35 3.47
N ASP A 112 22.59 -14.38 4.57
CA ASP A 112 22.46 -15.37 5.63
C ASP A 112 21.07 -15.28 6.31
N ASN A 113 20.56 -14.05 6.51
CA ASN A 113 19.21 -13.82 7.01
C ASN A 113 18.13 -14.37 6.05
N VAL A 114 18.29 -14.18 4.75
CA VAL A 114 17.36 -14.75 3.75
C VAL A 114 17.45 -16.27 3.73
N GLU A 115 18.65 -16.85 3.90
CA GLU A 115 18.84 -18.31 4.02
C GLU A 115 18.12 -18.88 5.24
N ALA A 116 18.19 -18.19 6.38
CA ALA A 116 17.49 -18.56 7.61
C ALA A 116 15.96 -18.41 7.50
N GLY A 117 15.49 -17.59 6.58
CA GLY A 117 14.09 -17.27 6.33
C GLY A 117 13.72 -15.86 6.79
N LEU A 118 13.05 -15.11 5.90
CA LEU A 118 12.55 -13.77 6.24
C LEU A 118 11.45 -13.86 7.31
N ALA A 119 11.55 -12.98 8.31
CA ALA A 119 10.59 -12.91 9.41
C ALA A 119 9.34 -12.11 9.00
N PHE A 120 8.47 -12.73 8.20
CA PHE A 120 7.20 -12.12 7.82
C PHE A 120 6.27 -12.01 9.03
N ASN A 121 5.69 -10.82 9.20
CA ASN A 121 4.72 -10.51 10.24
C ASN A 121 3.58 -9.72 9.62
N LYS A 122 2.45 -10.38 9.35
CA LYS A 122 1.31 -9.74 8.68
C LYS A 122 0.73 -8.62 9.53
N GLY A 123 0.94 -7.38 9.07
CA GLY A 123 0.34 -6.21 9.68
C GLY A 123 -1.12 -6.03 9.25
N THR A 124 -1.84 -5.28 10.04
CA THR A 124 -3.20 -4.85 9.71
C THR A 124 -3.10 -3.63 8.81
N LEU A 125 -3.45 -3.81 7.54
CA LEU A 125 -3.64 -2.65 6.68
C LEU A 125 -4.83 -1.84 7.20
N PRO A 126 -4.75 -0.52 7.13
CA PRO A 126 -5.97 0.26 7.26
C PRO A 126 -6.91 -0.31 6.21
N THR A 127 -7.97 -0.95 6.68
CA THR A 127 -8.99 -1.49 5.81
C THR A 127 -9.31 -0.36 4.83
N SER A 128 -9.19 -0.62 3.53
CA SER A 128 -9.93 0.14 2.54
C SER A 128 -11.40 -0.20 2.78
N SER A 129 -11.83 0.02 4.02
CA SER A 129 -13.21 0.12 4.36
C SER A 129 -13.78 1.07 3.34
N VAL A 130 -14.86 0.71 2.77
CA VAL A 130 -15.81 1.63 2.14
C VAL A 130 -15.57 2.98 2.77
N LYS A 131 -14.89 3.88 2.04
CA LYS A 131 -14.59 5.22 2.55
C LYS A 131 -15.92 5.75 3.03
N SER A 132 -16.00 6.16 4.29
CA SER A 132 -17.27 6.70 4.76
C SER A 132 -17.68 7.79 3.78
N TYR A 133 -18.96 7.97 3.54
CA TYR A 133 -19.47 9.03 2.66
C TYR A 133 -18.84 10.38 3.00
N PHE A 134 -18.58 10.62 4.28
CA PHE A 134 -17.91 11.82 4.74
C PHE A 134 -16.48 11.94 4.19
N VAL A 135 -15.68 10.87 4.27
CA VAL A 135 -14.29 10.87 3.76
C VAL A 135 -14.29 11.01 2.24
N GLN A 136 -15.22 10.38 1.55
CA GLN A 136 -15.34 10.51 0.11
C GLN A 136 -15.70 11.93 -0.30
N ALA A 137 -16.70 12.53 0.34
CA ALA A 137 -17.11 13.92 0.10
C ALA A 137 -15.97 14.90 0.39
N ALA A 138 -15.22 14.69 1.47
CA ALA A 138 -14.07 15.54 1.79
C ALA A 138 -12.95 15.43 0.72
N ILE A 139 -12.70 14.23 0.18
CA ILE A 139 -11.74 14.04 -0.91
C ILE A 139 -12.23 14.71 -2.19
N GLU A 140 -13.49 14.56 -2.56
CA GLU A 140 -14.09 15.18 -3.75
C GLU A 140 -14.01 16.71 -3.65
N GLN A 141 -14.33 17.29 -2.51
CA GLN A 141 -14.22 18.72 -2.29
C GLN A 141 -12.77 19.22 -2.46
N VAL A 142 -11.78 18.52 -1.95
CA VAL A 142 -10.36 18.88 -2.13
C VAL A 142 -9.94 18.78 -3.60
N VAL A 143 -10.45 17.79 -4.33
CA VAL A 143 -10.20 17.66 -5.79
C VAL A 143 -10.79 18.86 -6.51
N ASP A 144 -12.03 19.22 -6.22
CA ASP A 144 -12.71 20.37 -6.83
C ASP A 144 -11.98 21.69 -6.52
N ASP A 145 -11.56 21.89 -5.27
CA ASP A 145 -10.76 23.04 -4.86
C ASP A 145 -9.43 23.13 -5.64
N LEU A 146 -8.77 21.99 -5.88
CA LEU A 146 -7.53 21.98 -6.67
C LEU A 146 -7.79 22.29 -8.16
N VAL A 147 -8.89 21.85 -8.70
CA VAL A 147 -9.31 22.18 -10.08
C VAL A 147 -9.61 23.68 -10.20
N GLU A 148 -10.44 24.22 -9.30
CA GLU A 148 -10.88 25.62 -9.35
C GLU A 148 -9.76 26.60 -9.01
N GLN A 149 -9.00 26.35 -7.93
CA GLN A 149 -8.03 27.32 -7.43
C GLN A 149 -6.65 27.19 -8.07
N LYS A 150 -6.26 25.98 -8.52
CA LYS A 150 -4.96 25.71 -9.12
C LYS A 150 -5.00 25.48 -10.62
N GLY A 151 -6.19 25.38 -11.21
CA GLY A 151 -6.35 25.11 -12.64
C GLY A 151 -5.87 23.70 -13.05
N PHE A 152 -5.86 22.74 -12.13
CA PHE A 152 -5.49 21.37 -12.45
C PHE A 152 -6.59 20.69 -13.26
N SER A 153 -6.23 19.71 -14.09
CA SER A 153 -7.23 18.79 -14.61
C SER A 153 -7.74 17.90 -13.47
N GLU A 154 -8.99 17.45 -13.54
CA GLU A 154 -9.60 16.57 -12.52
C GLU A 154 -8.77 15.31 -12.28
N GLU A 155 -8.27 14.68 -13.35
CA GLU A 155 -7.41 13.48 -13.26
C GLU A 155 -6.10 13.79 -12.52
N TYR A 156 -5.48 14.94 -12.80
CA TYR A 156 -4.26 15.35 -12.12
C TYR A 156 -4.52 15.70 -10.65
N ALA A 157 -5.61 16.41 -10.35
CA ALA A 157 -6.01 16.71 -8.98
C ALA A 157 -6.26 15.43 -8.17
N LYS A 158 -7.00 14.45 -8.71
CA LYS A 158 -7.20 13.14 -8.09
C LYS A 158 -5.87 12.42 -7.83
N SER A 159 -4.99 12.36 -8.82
CA SER A 159 -3.67 11.75 -8.67
C SER A 159 -2.85 12.43 -7.56
N ARG A 160 -2.92 13.76 -7.45
CA ARG A 160 -2.24 14.53 -6.39
C ARG A 160 -2.82 14.26 -5.01
N VAL A 161 -4.14 14.16 -4.86
CA VAL A 161 -4.79 13.89 -3.57
C VAL A 161 -4.43 12.50 -3.07
N TYR A 162 -4.42 11.48 -3.95
CA TYR A 162 -4.14 10.10 -3.57
C TYR A 162 -2.66 9.76 -3.46
N GLY A 163 -1.80 10.39 -4.25
CA GLY A 163 -0.37 10.07 -4.31
C GLY A 163 0.56 11.20 -3.87
N GLY A 164 0.04 12.38 -3.57
CA GLY A 164 0.83 13.58 -3.32
C GLY A 164 1.14 13.89 -1.86
N GLY A 165 0.82 12.98 -0.93
CA GLY A 165 1.11 13.14 0.49
C GLY A 165 0.29 14.24 1.18
N TYR A 166 -0.86 14.64 0.64
CA TYR A 166 -1.74 15.62 1.27
C TYR A 166 -2.28 15.12 2.61
N LYS A 167 -2.24 15.97 3.61
CA LYS A 167 -2.93 15.75 4.89
C LYS A 167 -4.21 16.56 4.88
N ILE A 168 -5.35 15.88 4.84
CA ILE A 168 -6.67 16.53 4.83
C ILE A 168 -7.18 16.55 6.27
N TYR A 169 -7.35 17.75 6.82
CA TYR A 169 -7.92 17.97 8.15
C TYR A 169 -9.41 18.26 8.00
N THR A 170 -10.21 17.49 8.70
CA THR A 170 -11.67 17.60 8.66
C THR A 170 -12.24 17.89 10.05
N THR A 171 -13.51 18.27 10.11
CA THR A 171 -14.26 18.47 11.35
C THR A 171 -14.96 17.21 11.84
N GLN A 172 -14.67 16.05 11.22
CA GLN A 172 -15.26 14.77 11.62
C GLN A 172 -14.85 14.40 13.05
N SER A 173 -15.82 14.12 13.90
CA SER A 173 -15.59 13.48 15.19
C SER A 173 -15.58 11.96 15.00
N SER A 174 -14.45 11.33 15.32
CA SER A 174 -14.32 9.87 15.23
C SER A 174 -15.26 9.13 16.20
N GLU A 175 -15.57 9.73 17.35
CA GLU A 175 -16.51 9.19 18.33
C GLU A 175 -17.93 9.16 17.75
N VAL A 176 -18.42 10.31 17.26
CA VAL A 176 -19.75 10.41 16.65
C VAL A 176 -19.88 9.51 15.43
N GLN A 177 -18.84 9.41 14.60
CA GLN A 177 -18.83 8.53 13.43
C GLN A 177 -18.94 7.05 13.85
N SER A 178 -18.19 6.64 14.87
CA SER A 178 -18.22 5.27 15.39
C SER A 178 -19.60 4.92 15.96
N ASP A 179 -20.22 5.84 16.69
CA ASP A 179 -21.56 5.64 17.25
C ASP A 179 -22.61 5.49 16.15
N ILE A 180 -22.58 6.34 15.14
CA ILE A 180 -23.46 6.23 13.98
C ILE A 180 -23.28 4.88 13.27
N GLU A 181 -22.04 4.48 12.99
CA GLU A 181 -21.75 3.20 12.34
C GLU A 181 -22.20 2.01 13.16
N SER A 182 -22.08 2.06 14.49
CA SER A 182 -22.55 0.99 15.37
C SER A 182 -24.07 0.85 15.36
N ILE A 183 -24.79 1.97 15.34
CA ILE A 183 -26.26 1.99 15.23
C ILE A 183 -26.71 1.39 13.90
N TYR A 184 -26.05 1.74 12.78
CA TYR A 184 -26.40 1.18 11.47
C TYR A 184 -26.05 -0.31 11.36
N LYS A 185 -24.98 -0.79 12.01
CA LYS A 185 -24.60 -2.20 12.01
C LYS A 185 -25.47 -3.07 12.89
N SER A 186 -26.06 -2.53 13.95
CA SER A 186 -26.87 -3.28 14.91
C SER A 186 -28.24 -3.71 14.36
N ASN A 187 -28.69 -3.16 13.24
CA ASN A 187 -30.01 -3.40 12.61
C ASN A 187 -31.23 -3.17 13.52
N GLU A 188 -31.04 -2.85 14.80
CA GLU A 188 -32.12 -2.73 15.77
C GLU A 188 -32.89 -1.40 15.69
N SER A 189 -32.27 -0.38 15.11
CA SER A 189 -32.82 0.98 15.06
C SER A 189 -33.10 1.49 13.64
N VAL A 190 -32.74 0.75 12.61
CA VAL A 190 -33.00 1.14 11.22
C VAL A 190 -34.32 0.56 10.79
N SER A 191 -35.39 1.33 10.98
CA SER A 191 -36.69 1.04 10.34
C SER A 191 -36.50 1.23 8.83
N TYR A 192 -36.50 0.12 8.10
CA TYR A 192 -36.55 0.16 6.63
C TYR A 192 -37.92 0.77 6.23
N THR A 193 -37.96 2.07 6.03
CA THR A 193 -39.00 2.67 5.24
C THR A 193 -38.79 2.21 3.80
N HIS A 194 -39.37 1.08 3.44
CA HIS A 194 -39.57 0.73 2.05
C HIS A 194 -40.38 1.84 1.40
N LEU A 195 -39.74 2.71 0.69
CA LEU A 195 -40.38 3.51 -0.33
C LEU A 195 -40.83 2.53 -1.44
N THR A 196 -41.98 1.90 -1.23
CA THR A 196 -42.71 1.30 -2.32
C THR A 196 -43.17 2.44 -3.20
N LEU A 197 -42.47 2.69 -4.31
CA LEU A 197 -42.98 3.53 -5.37
C LEU A 197 -44.33 2.92 -5.79
N PRO A 198 -45.42 3.69 -5.80
CA PRO A 198 -46.68 3.19 -6.33
C PRO A 198 -46.48 2.87 -7.81
N THR A 199 -46.58 1.60 -8.14
CA THR A 199 -46.68 1.15 -9.54
C THR A 199 -48.05 1.55 -10.03
N ASN A 200 -48.10 2.58 -10.88
CA ASN A 200 -49.24 2.81 -11.77
C ASN A 200 -49.02 2.03 -13.04
#